data_7fde5c8d297faff16330a2e560631205
#
_entry.id   7fde5c8d297faff16330a2e560631205
#
_cell.length_a   1.000
_cell.length_b   1.000
_cell.length_c   1.000
_cell.angle_alpha   90.00
_cell.angle_beta   90.00
_cell.angle_gamma   90.00
#
_symmetry.space_group_name_H-M   'P 1'
#
loop_
_entity.id
_entity.type
_entity.pdbx_description
1 polymer ?
#
loop_
_entity_poly.entity_id
_entity_poly.type
_entity_poly.pdbx_seq_one_letter_code
_entity_poly.pdbx_strand_id
1 'polypeptide(L)'
;CPSPNSYMEAMEGDFDHVYLITLSSQLSGSYNSACLAKDLYEEEHEDSKCIHVFDSKSASVGQTLIGMKIAECEETGMTFDEVVTATNQYISEQHTFFVLESLETLRKAGRLSNLKSIIANTLNIKPIMGSTDIGSICQLANARGMTKALSKMAEQMIEVTINSKDKILAIAHCNCPERAELLKKYVMEKANYKDIFIVNTAGVSSMYANDGGVILVV
;
A
#
# COMPACT_ATOMS: atom_id res chain seq x y z
N CYS A 1 14.49 -0.43 -7.09
CA CYS A 1 13.63 -1.56 -7.42
C CYS A 1 14.50 -2.79 -7.69
N PRO A 2 13.99 -4.02 -7.48
CA PRO A 2 14.68 -5.23 -7.91
C PRO A 2 14.89 -5.25 -9.43
N SER A 3 15.93 -5.95 -9.88
CA SER A 3 16.15 -6.20 -11.31
C SER A 3 15.19 -7.27 -11.84
N PRO A 4 14.96 -7.36 -13.16
CA PRO A 4 14.19 -8.47 -13.73
C PRO A 4 14.77 -9.84 -13.31
N ASN A 5 16.07 -10.01 -13.32
CA ASN A 5 16.75 -11.23 -12.85
C ASN A 5 16.37 -11.62 -11.43
N SER A 6 16.31 -10.64 -10.51
CA SER A 6 15.92 -10.92 -9.11
C SER A 6 14.47 -11.37 -8.98
N TYR A 7 13.60 -10.93 -9.88
CA TYR A 7 12.23 -11.43 -9.96
C TYR A 7 12.17 -12.84 -10.57
N MET A 8 12.95 -13.11 -11.63
CA MET A 8 13.04 -14.45 -12.24
C MET A 8 13.53 -15.49 -11.22
N GLU A 9 14.59 -15.19 -10.48
CA GLU A 9 15.09 -16.03 -9.39
C GLU A 9 14.01 -16.33 -8.33
N ALA A 10 13.12 -15.37 -8.04
CA ALA A 10 12.03 -15.55 -7.09
C ALA A 10 10.84 -16.36 -7.66
N MET A 11 10.77 -16.55 -8.98
CA MET A 11 9.77 -17.40 -9.64
C MET A 11 10.18 -18.87 -9.67
N GLU A 12 11.46 -19.19 -9.35
CA GLU A 12 11.96 -20.55 -9.28
C GLU A 12 11.35 -21.31 -8.08
N GLY A 13 11.10 -22.61 -8.24
CA GLY A 13 10.58 -23.49 -7.18
C GLY A 13 9.51 -24.45 -7.68
N ASP A 14 9.05 -25.33 -6.82
CA ASP A 14 8.00 -26.34 -7.10
C ASP A 14 6.63 -25.81 -6.64
N PHE A 15 6.07 -24.92 -7.42
CA PHE A 15 4.73 -24.35 -7.23
C PHE A 15 4.11 -23.98 -8.58
N ASP A 16 2.78 -24.07 -8.69
CA ASP A 16 2.03 -23.85 -9.92
C ASP A 16 1.64 -22.39 -10.13
N HIS A 17 1.40 -21.64 -9.04
CA HIS A 17 0.96 -20.26 -9.04
C HIS A 17 2.01 -19.31 -8.48
N VAL A 18 2.28 -18.21 -9.17
CA VAL A 18 3.18 -17.14 -8.74
C VAL A 18 2.48 -15.79 -8.83
N TYR A 19 2.43 -15.09 -7.71
CA TYR A 19 1.83 -13.76 -7.60
C TYR A 19 2.87 -12.73 -7.17
N LEU A 20 3.24 -11.82 -8.06
CA LEU A 20 4.17 -10.73 -7.79
C LEU A 20 3.39 -9.47 -7.42
N ILE A 21 3.54 -9.00 -6.18
CA ILE A 21 2.88 -7.78 -5.71
C ILE A 21 3.90 -6.66 -5.64
N THR A 22 3.80 -5.67 -6.52
CA THR A 22 4.75 -4.57 -6.57
C THR A 22 4.22 -3.31 -5.91
N LEU A 23 5.10 -2.39 -5.57
CA LEU A 23 4.73 -1.00 -5.30
C LEU A 23 3.96 -0.43 -6.51
N SER A 24 3.11 0.58 -6.25
CA SER A 24 2.45 1.33 -7.32
C SER A 24 3.41 1.65 -8.47
N SER A 25 2.99 1.35 -9.69
CA SER A 25 3.71 1.66 -10.94
C SER A 25 3.99 3.16 -11.10
N GLN A 26 3.19 4.01 -10.46
CA GLN A 26 3.36 5.47 -10.43
C GLN A 26 4.49 5.92 -9.50
N LEU A 27 4.93 5.07 -8.57
CA LEU A 27 5.93 5.39 -7.56
C LEU A 27 7.27 4.70 -7.81
N SER A 28 7.26 3.55 -8.50
CA SER A 28 8.43 2.70 -8.67
C SER A 28 8.43 1.98 -10.01
N GLY A 29 9.62 1.79 -10.60
CA GLY A 29 9.79 0.91 -11.76
C GLY A 29 9.69 -0.58 -11.46
N SER A 30 9.37 -0.97 -10.21
CA SER A 30 9.27 -2.37 -9.80
C SER A 30 8.22 -3.15 -10.59
N TYR A 31 7.07 -2.53 -10.89
CA TYR A 31 6.03 -3.14 -11.72
C TYR A 31 6.56 -3.50 -13.12
N ASN A 32 7.17 -2.55 -13.82
CA ASN A 32 7.73 -2.79 -15.15
C ASN A 32 8.86 -3.84 -15.12
N SER A 33 9.68 -3.82 -14.06
CA SER A 33 10.74 -4.82 -13.87
C SER A 33 10.19 -6.22 -13.66
N ALA A 34 9.09 -6.35 -12.90
CA ALA A 34 8.41 -7.62 -12.67
C ALA A 34 7.69 -8.14 -13.92
N CYS A 35 7.04 -7.25 -14.69
CA CYS A 35 6.43 -7.63 -15.96
C CYS A 35 7.47 -8.15 -16.97
N LEU A 36 8.60 -7.43 -17.11
CA LEU A 36 9.69 -7.89 -17.98
C LEU A 36 10.25 -9.25 -17.50
N ALA A 37 10.38 -9.45 -16.20
CA ALA A 37 10.85 -10.71 -15.65
C ALA A 37 9.88 -11.86 -15.97
N LYS A 38 8.56 -11.60 -15.87
CA LYS A 38 7.53 -12.59 -16.26
C LYS A 38 7.68 -12.97 -17.73
N ASP A 39 7.74 -11.98 -18.63
CA ASP A 39 7.85 -12.23 -20.07
C ASP A 39 9.11 -13.06 -20.39
N LEU A 40 10.26 -12.72 -19.82
CA LEU A 40 11.52 -13.47 -19.99
C LEU A 40 11.43 -14.88 -19.41
N TYR A 41 10.81 -15.06 -18.24
CA TYR A 41 10.64 -16.36 -17.62
C TYR A 41 9.76 -17.29 -18.48
N GLU A 42 8.65 -16.77 -19.03
CA GLU A 42 7.75 -17.50 -19.90
C GLU A 42 8.40 -17.84 -21.25
N GLU A 43 9.32 -17.02 -21.77
CA GLU A 43 10.12 -17.33 -22.98
C GLU A 43 11.15 -18.44 -22.73
N GLU A 44 11.72 -18.52 -21.52
CA GLU A 44 12.75 -19.53 -21.19
C GLU A 44 12.17 -20.89 -20.76
N HIS A 45 10.88 -20.95 -20.37
CA HIS A 45 10.24 -22.14 -19.80
C HIS A 45 8.94 -22.48 -20.55
N GLU A 46 8.97 -23.55 -21.36
CA GLU A 46 7.81 -23.97 -22.19
C GLU A 46 6.60 -24.45 -21.35
N ASP A 47 6.83 -25.03 -20.17
CA ASP A 47 5.79 -25.44 -19.21
C ASP A 47 5.69 -24.40 -18.08
N SER A 48 5.38 -23.16 -18.44
CA SER A 48 5.40 -22.07 -17.48
C SER A 48 4.28 -22.18 -16.45
N LYS A 49 4.63 -21.86 -15.19
CA LYS A 49 3.70 -21.65 -14.11
C LYS A 49 2.70 -20.55 -14.47
N CYS A 50 1.57 -20.54 -13.80
CA CYS A 50 0.65 -19.42 -13.87
C CYS A 50 1.26 -18.22 -13.11
N ILE A 51 1.69 -17.18 -13.82
CA ILE A 51 2.37 -16.02 -13.23
C ILE A 51 1.52 -14.76 -13.44
N HIS A 52 1.26 -14.01 -12.36
CA HIS A 52 0.61 -12.70 -12.46
C HIS A 52 1.35 -11.62 -11.67
N VAL A 53 1.43 -10.42 -12.26
CA VAL A 53 2.04 -9.24 -11.64
C VAL A 53 0.95 -8.24 -11.28
N PHE A 54 0.79 -7.97 -9.99
CA PHE A 54 -0.15 -6.98 -9.49
C PHE A 54 0.55 -5.62 -9.32
N ASP A 55 0.01 -4.59 -9.98
CA ASP A 55 0.25 -3.20 -9.58
C ASP A 55 -0.61 -2.91 -8.35
N SER A 56 0.01 -2.82 -7.19
CA SER A 56 -0.73 -2.59 -5.94
C SER A 56 -1.47 -1.26 -5.89
N LYS A 57 -1.13 -0.31 -6.75
CA LYS A 57 -1.56 1.11 -6.68
C LYS A 57 -1.38 1.74 -5.29
N SER A 58 -0.57 1.12 -4.47
CA SER A 58 -0.33 1.41 -3.07
C SER A 58 1.15 1.26 -2.71
N ALA A 59 1.45 1.31 -1.43
CA ALA A 59 2.77 1.07 -0.85
C ALA A 59 2.64 0.50 0.56
N SER A 60 3.78 0.00 1.11
CA SER A 60 3.85 -0.44 2.51
C SER A 60 2.82 -1.53 2.82
N VAL A 61 2.02 -1.36 3.87
CA VAL A 61 1.04 -2.32 4.35
C VAL A 61 -0.10 -2.61 3.36
N GLY A 62 -0.29 -1.76 2.34
CA GLY A 62 -1.23 -2.03 1.26
C GLY A 62 -0.86 -3.27 0.43
N GLN A 63 0.44 -3.48 0.19
CA GLN A 63 0.91 -4.72 -0.45
C GLN A 63 0.66 -5.95 0.45
N THR A 64 0.77 -5.79 1.77
CA THR A 64 0.47 -6.85 2.75
C THR A 64 -0.99 -7.27 2.67
N LEU A 65 -1.93 -6.32 2.63
CA LEU A 65 -3.35 -6.62 2.49
C LEU A 65 -3.67 -7.35 1.19
N ILE A 66 -3.03 -6.98 0.08
CA ILE A 66 -3.17 -7.69 -1.20
C ILE A 66 -2.66 -9.14 -1.08
N GLY A 67 -1.50 -9.35 -0.45
CA GLY A 67 -0.98 -10.69 -0.19
C GLY A 67 -1.92 -11.54 0.68
N MET A 68 -2.51 -10.94 1.72
CA MET A 68 -3.52 -11.61 2.55
C MET A 68 -4.78 -11.97 1.75
N LYS A 69 -5.21 -11.10 0.82
CA LYS A 69 -6.36 -11.38 -0.06
C LYS A 69 -6.08 -12.53 -1.02
N ILE A 70 -4.89 -12.59 -1.61
CA ILE A 70 -4.46 -13.70 -2.46
C ILE A 70 -4.47 -15.01 -1.65
N ALA A 71 -3.87 -15.01 -0.47
CA ALA A 71 -3.84 -16.20 0.40
C ALA A 71 -5.26 -16.66 0.77
N GLU A 72 -6.16 -15.74 1.13
CA GLU A 72 -7.58 -16.06 1.41
C GLU A 72 -8.25 -16.74 0.19
N CYS A 73 -8.02 -16.22 -1.02
CA CYS A 73 -8.60 -16.79 -2.24
C CYS A 73 -8.04 -18.20 -2.55
N GLU A 74 -6.72 -18.38 -2.44
CA GLU A 74 -6.08 -19.70 -2.62
C GLU A 74 -6.57 -20.71 -1.59
N GLU A 75 -6.69 -20.35 -0.32
CA GLU A 75 -7.19 -21.22 0.75
C GLU A 75 -8.64 -21.65 0.53
N THR A 76 -9.44 -20.86 -0.19
CA THR A 76 -10.82 -21.24 -0.55
C THR A 76 -10.90 -22.11 -1.80
N GLY A 77 -9.76 -22.39 -2.45
CA GLY A 77 -9.68 -23.28 -3.62
C GLY A 77 -10.11 -22.60 -4.93
N MET A 78 -10.00 -21.27 -5.02
CA MET A 78 -10.22 -20.55 -6.27
C MET A 78 -9.18 -20.93 -7.31
N THR A 79 -9.57 -20.95 -8.58
CA THR A 79 -8.64 -21.09 -9.70
C THR A 79 -7.76 -19.85 -9.81
N PHE A 80 -6.60 -19.96 -10.47
CA PHE A 80 -5.68 -18.84 -10.67
C PHE A 80 -6.38 -17.59 -11.23
N ASP A 81 -7.21 -17.74 -12.27
CA ASP A 81 -7.92 -16.62 -12.90
C ASP A 81 -8.96 -15.98 -11.95
N GLU A 82 -9.61 -16.77 -11.12
CA GLU A 82 -10.52 -16.27 -10.08
C GLU A 82 -9.77 -15.50 -9.00
N VAL A 83 -8.60 -15.98 -8.55
CA VAL A 83 -7.73 -15.26 -7.62
C VAL A 83 -7.29 -13.92 -8.22
N VAL A 84 -6.83 -13.92 -9.48
CA VAL A 84 -6.41 -12.69 -10.18
C VAL A 84 -7.57 -11.69 -10.27
N THR A 85 -8.75 -12.16 -10.65
CA THR A 85 -9.94 -11.31 -10.79
C THR A 85 -10.35 -10.71 -9.45
N ALA A 86 -10.49 -11.54 -8.41
CA ALA A 86 -10.87 -11.10 -7.06
C ALA A 86 -9.85 -10.13 -6.46
N THR A 87 -8.55 -10.38 -6.68
CA THR A 87 -7.48 -9.52 -6.18
C THR A 87 -7.45 -8.17 -6.91
N ASN A 88 -7.66 -8.13 -8.23
CA ASN A 88 -7.75 -6.88 -8.97
C ASN A 88 -8.95 -6.03 -8.53
N GLN A 89 -10.08 -6.66 -8.24
CA GLN A 89 -11.22 -5.96 -7.66
C GLN A 89 -10.87 -5.39 -6.27
N TYR A 90 -10.24 -6.18 -5.40
CA TYR A 90 -9.78 -5.74 -4.09
C TYR A 90 -8.84 -4.53 -4.19
N ILE A 91 -7.86 -4.56 -5.12
CA ILE A 91 -6.95 -3.43 -5.39
C ILE A 91 -7.73 -2.18 -5.83
N SER A 92 -8.79 -2.32 -6.63
CA SER A 92 -9.60 -1.18 -7.09
C SER A 92 -10.43 -0.53 -5.99
N GLU A 93 -10.70 -1.25 -4.90
CA GLU A 93 -11.44 -0.78 -3.73
C GLU A 93 -10.51 -0.36 -2.57
N GLN A 94 -9.20 -0.57 -2.71
CA GLN A 94 -8.24 -0.28 -1.66
C GLN A 94 -7.95 1.22 -1.57
N HIS A 95 -7.98 1.78 -0.37
CA HIS A 95 -7.65 3.17 -0.09
C HIS A 95 -6.41 3.27 0.79
N THR A 96 -5.44 4.06 0.35
CA THR A 96 -4.20 4.34 1.10
C THR A 96 -4.19 5.78 1.57
N PHE A 97 -3.95 5.98 2.87
CA PHE A 97 -3.81 7.29 3.50
C PHE A 97 -2.50 7.33 4.30
N PHE A 98 -1.89 8.49 4.40
CA PHE A 98 -0.73 8.65 5.28
C PHE A 98 -0.53 10.09 5.77
N VAL A 99 0.09 10.20 6.93
CA VAL A 99 0.58 11.46 7.51
C VAL A 99 2.01 11.25 7.95
N LEU A 100 2.92 12.09 7.45
CA LEU A 100 4.34 12.04 7.75
C LEU A 100 4.79 13.28 8.52
N GLU A 101 5.86 13.14 9.29
CA GLU A 101 6.49 14.31 9.91
C GLU A 101 7.08 15.25 8.89
N SER A 102 7.64 14.70 7.80
CA SER A 102 8.22 15.45 6.69
C SER A 102 7.94 14.76 5.36
N LEU A 103 7.61 15.52 4.35
CA LEU A 103 7.48 15.06 2.96
C LEU A 103 8.77 15.25 2.15
N GLU A 104 9.85 15.69 2.79
CA GLU A 104 11.08 16.08 2.11
C GLU A 104 11.74 14.92 1.36
N THR A 105 11.71 13.70 1.93
CA THR A 105 12.24 12.48 1.28
C THR A 105 11.47 12.18 0.01
N LEU A 106 10.14 12.20 0.05
CA LEU A 106 9.29 12.00 -1.13
C LEU A 106 9.51 13.09 -2.19
N ARG A 107 9.67 14.35 -1.76
CA ARG A 107 9.93 15.48 -2.64
C ARG A 107 11.29 15.34 -3.34
N LYS A 108 12.38 15.09 -2.61
CA LYS A 108 13.73 14.89 -3.15
C LYS A 108 13.80 13.69 -4.08
N ALA A 109 13.06 12.64 -3.78
CA ALA A 109 12.97 11.47 -4.64
C ALA A 109 12.07 11.67 -5.89
N GLY A 110 11.41 12.82 -6.04
CA GLY A 110 10.55 13.13 -7.19
C GLY A 110 9.17 12.46 -7.18
N ARG A 111 8.75 11.87 -6.05
CA ARG A 111 7.44 11.18 -5.93
C ARG A 111 6.29 12.13 -5.62
N LEU A 112 6.57 13.43 -5.50
CA LEU A 112 5.60 14.50 -5.33
C LEU A 112 5.62 15.51 -6.50
N SER A 113 6.23 15.18 -7.63
CA SER A 113 6.42 16.10 -8.77
C SER A 113 5.11 16.63 -9.34
N ASN A 114 4.01 15.89 -9.23
CA ASN A 114 2.69 16.29 -9.70
C ASN A 114 1.95 17.24 -8.74
N LEU A 115 2.50 17.49 -7.55
CA LEU A 115 1.90 18.31 -6.50
C LEU A 115 2.57 19.69 -6.46
N LYS A 116 2.09 20.63 -7.30
CA LYS A 116 2.68 21.97 -7.48
C LYS A 116 2.60 22.89 -6.24
N SER A 117 1.87 22.54 -5.19
CA SER A 117 1.68 23.41 -4.03
C SER A 117 1.49 22.65 -2.71
N ILE A 118 2.43 21.76 -2.35
CA ILE A 118 2.45 21.31 -0.96
C ILE A 118 3.00 22.48 -0.12
N ILE A 119 2.14 23.18 0.60
CA ILE A 119 2.54 24.21 1.56
C ILE A 119 3.09 23.45 2.80
N ALA A 120 4.32 22.94 2.65
CA ALA A 120 4.95 22.08 3.66
C ALA A 120 5.61 22.84 4.82
N ASN A 121 5.65 24.17 4.80
CA ASN A 121 6.47 24.95 5.73
C ASN A 121 5.73 26.03 6.55
N THR A 122 4.40 25.96 6.65
CA THR A 122 3.70 26.80 7.63
C THR A 122 3.65 26.09 8.98
N LEU A 123 3.95 26.83 10.04
CA LEU A 123 4.04 26.34 11.42
C LEU A 123 3.01 25.26 11.77
N ASN A 124 3.51 24.02 11.94
CA ASN A 124 2.77 22.89 12.44
C ASN A 124 1.56 22.43 11.58
N ILE A 125 1.55 22.72 10.28
CA ILE A 125 0.57 22.13 9.35
C ILE A 125 1.07 20.77 8.90
N LYS A 126 0.23 19.75 9.07
CA LYS A 126 0.48 18.37 8.63
C LYS A 126 -0.47 18.06 7.46
N PRO A 127 0.03 17.84 6.25
CA PRO A 127 -0.78 17.40 5.14
C PRO A 127 -1.20 15.94 5.34
N ILE A 128 -2.45 15.67 5.06
CA ILE A 128 -3.00 14.32 4.96
C ILE A 128 -2.92 13.94 3.49
N MET A 129 -2.19 12.88 3.23
CA MET A 129 -1.91 12.39 1.89
C MET A 129 -2.65 11.08 1.64
N GLY A 130 -2.87 10.77 0.38
CA GLY A 130 -3.47 9.50 -0.03
C GLY A 130 -3.02 9.08 -1.42
N SER A 131 -3.60 7.99 -1.92
CA SER A 131 -3.45 7.54 -3.30
C SER A 131 -4.63 7.96 -4.17
N THR A 132 -4.35 8.21 -5.44
CA THR A 132 -5.36 8.27 -6.49
C THR A 132 -5.71 6.86 -6.98
N ASP A 133 -6.77 6.72 -7.78
CA ASP A 133 -7.20 5.44 -8.37
C ASP A 133 -6.13 4.76 -9.24
N ILE A 134 -5.17 5.53 -9.74
CA ILE A 134 -4.02 5.01 -10.51
C ILE A 134 -2.77 4.78 -9.64
N GLY A 135 -2.83 5.03 -8.32
CA GLY A 135 -1.71 4.83 -7.40
C GLY A 135 -0.70 5.97 -7.32
N SER A 136 -1.03 7.17 -7.83
CA SER A 136 -0.21 8.38 -7.60
C SER A 136 -0.49 8.97 -6.23
N ILE A 137 0.50 9.64 -5.63
CA ILE A 137 0.29 10.37 -4.38
C ILE A 137 -0.54 11.63 -4.64
N CYS A 138 -1.53 11.89 -3.79
CA CYS A 138 -2.31 13.12 -3.78
C CYS A 138 -2.42 13.69 -2.36
N GLN A 139 -2.68 14.99 -2.28
CA GLN A 139 -3.01 15.65 -1.02
C GLN A 139 -4.52 15.69 -0.85
N LEU A 140 -5.01 15.15 0.25
CA LEU A 140 -6.44 15.06 0.56
C LEU A 140 -6.91 16.21 1.45
N ALA A 141 -6.11 16.57 2.45
CA ALA A 141 -6.45 17.62 3.40
C ALA A 141 -5.22 18.16 4.13
N ASN A 142 -5.46 19.14 5.01
CA ASN A 142 -4.48 19.63 5.96
C ASN A 142 -5.08 19.66 7.37
N ALA A 143 -4.22 19.48 8.38
CA ALA A 143 -4.58 19.71 9.78
C ALA A 143 -3.43 20.36 10.55
N ARG A 144 -3.76 21.01 11.67
CA ARG A 144 -2.76 21.63 12.53
C ARG A 144 -2.35 20.66 13.64
N GLY A 145 -1.12 20.18 13.56
CA GLY A 145 -0.54 19.21 14.49
C GLY A 145 -0.87 17.75 14.13
N MET A 146 -0.02 16.83 14.59
CA MET A 146 -0.08 15.41 14.23
C MET A 146 -1.39 14.74 14.71
N THR A 147 -1.80 14.97 15.96
CA THR A 147 -3.01 14.35 16.51
C THR A 147 -4.26 14.67 15.69
N LYS A 148 -4.44 15.94 15.32
CA LYS A 148 -5.58 16.36 14.48
C LYS A 148 -5.49 15.80 13.05
N ALA A 149 -4.25 15.67 12.53
CA ALA A 149 -4.05 15.09 11.21
C ALA A 149 -4.43 13.60 11.20
N LEU A 150 -4.04 12.84 12.22
CA LEU A 150 -4.39 11.42 12.37
C LEU A 150 -5.90 11.22 12.53
N SER A 151 -6.56 12.02 13.38
CA SER A 151 -8.03 11.93 13.55
C SER A 151 -8.76 12.24 12.25
N LYS A 152 -8.35 13.30 11.53
CA LYS A 152 -8.95 13.66 10.24
C LYS A 152 -8.68 12.64 9.15
N MET A 153 -7.50 12.04 9.14
CA MET A 153 -7.16 10.93 8.24
C MET A 153 -8.09 9.73 8.48
N ALA A 154 -8.31 9.36 9.74
CA ALA A 154 -9.24 8.29 10.10
C ALA A 154 -10.68 8.60 9.69
N GLU A 155 -11.16 9.82 9.89
CA GLU A 155 -12.50 10.25 9.48
C GLU A 155 -12.68 10.11 7.97
N GLN A 156 -11.76 10.64 7.18
CA GLN A 156 -11.81 10.54 5.71
C GLN A 156 -11.78 9.09 5.24
N MET A 157 -10.97 8.24 5.88
CA MET A 157 -10.90 6.84 5.53
C MET A 157 -12.21 6.10 5.86
N ILE A 158 -12.81 6.36 7.02
CA ILE A 158 -14.11 5.78 7.40
C ILE A 158 -15.20 6.21 6.40
N GLU A 159 -15.20 7.47 5.95
CA GLU A 159 -16.16 8.01 4.98
C GLU A 159 -16.10 7.31 3.62
N VAL A 160 -14.90 6.93 3.15
CA VAL A 160 -14.74 6.27 1.84
C VAL A 160 -14.84 4.75 1.91
N THR A 161 -14.75 4.16 3.11
CA THR A 161 -14.81 2.70 3.28
C THR A 161 -16.23 2.18 3.16
N ILE A 162 -16.48 1.43 2.11
CA ILE A 162 -17.75 0.72 1.91
C ILE A 162 -17.65 -0.65 2.58
N ASN A 163 -18.73 -1.08 3.29
CA ASN A 163 -18.80 -2.38 3.95
C ASN A 163 -17.61 -2.66 4.91
N SER A 164 -17.32 -1.70 5.78
CA SER A 164 -16.16 -1.79 6.70
C SER A 164 -16.11 -3.09 7.52
N LYS A 165 -17.26 -3.69 7.85
CA LYS A 165 -17.34 -4.95 8.61
C LYS A 165 -16.71 -6.15 7.89
N ASP A 166 -16.57 -6.07 6.57
CA ASP A 166 -15.96 -7.11 5.74
C ASP A 166 -14.50 -6.79 5.38
N LYS A 167 -14.02 -5.61 5.76
CA LYS A 167 -12.70 -5.10 5.44
C LYS A 167 -11.72 -5.22 6.61
N ILE A 168 -10.47 -5.51 6.29
CA ILE A 168 -9.36 -5.44 7.25
C ILE A 168 -8.71 -4.06 7.11
N LEU A 169 -8.51 -3.39 8.24
CA LEU A 169 -7.79 -2.15 8.32
C LEU A 169 -6.36 -2.39 8.79
N ALA A 170 -5.39 -1.89 8.04
CA ALA A 170 -3.99 -2.03 8.38
C ALA A 170 -3.35 -0.67 8.68
N ILE A 171 -2.64 -0.60 9.80
CA ILE A 171 -1.89 0.58 10.23
C ILE A 171 -0.41 0.24 10.24
N ALA A 172 0.40 0.95 9.44
CA ALA A 172 1.85 0.87 9.53
C ALA A 172 2.42 2.15 10.14
N HIS A 173 3.42 2.03 10.99
CA HIS A 173 4.08 3.19 11.61
C HIS A 173 5.60 3.08 11.56
N CYS A 174 6.27 4.21 11.52
CA CYS A 174 7.72 4.28 11.61
C CYS A 174 8.10 4.81 13.00
N ASN A 175 8.54 3.91 13.88
CA ASN A 175 9.03 4.23 15.23
C ASN A 175 8.07 5.09 16.10
N CYS A 176 6.75 4.91 15.95
CA CYS A 176 5.75 5.66 16.71
C CYS A 176 4.52 4.80 17.07
N PRO A 177 4.68 3.70 17.81
CA PRO A 177 3.58 2.79 18.15
C PRO A 177 2.43 3.48 18.88
N GLU A 178 2.70 4.48 19.71
CA GLU A 178 1.67 5.21 20.45
C GLU A 178 0.71 5.96 19.52
N ARG A 179 1.21 6.47 18.38
CA ARG A 179 0.37 7.12 17.35
C ARG A 179 -0.52 6.11 16.65
N ALA A 180 0.02 4.93 16.36
CA ALA A 180 -0.73 3.85 15.71
C ALA A 180 -1.83 3.32 16.62
N GLU A 181 -1.53 3.11 17.91
CA GLU A 181 -2.52 2.69 18.90
C GLU A 181 -3.62 3.74 19.13
N LEU A 182 -3.24 5.02 19.21
CA LEU A 182 -4.21 6.11 19.30
C LEU A 182 -5.15 6.14 18.08
N LEU A 183 -4.58 5.95 16.89
CA LEU A 183 -5.35 5.89 15.64
C LEU A 183 -6.29 4.68 15.62
N LYS A 184 -5.80 3.49 15.99
CA LYS A 184 -6.61 2.28 16.10
C LYS A 184 -7.79 2.48 17.04
N LYS A 185 -7.54 3.00 18.24
CA LYS A 185 -8.59 3.29 19.22
C LYS A 185 -9.64 4.25 18.66
N TYR A 186 -9.19 5.34 18.03
CA TYR A 186 -10.08 6.33 17.42
C TYR A 186 -10.97 5.72 16.33
N VAL A 187 -10.42 4.85 15.49
CA VAL A 187 -11.19 4.14 14.45
C VAL A 187 -12.20 3.20 15.07
N MET A 188 -11.81 2.40 16.07
CA MET A 188 -12.69 1.44 16.74
C MET A 188 -13.87 2.10 17.46
N GLU A 189 -13.73 3.33 17.92
CA GLU A 189 -14.84 4.11 18.52
C GLU A 189 -15.89 4.57 17.49
N LYS A 190 -15.53 4.63 16.20
CA LYS A 190 -16.36 5.22 15.13
C LYS A 190 -16.84 4.23 14.07
N ALA A 191 -16.14 3.14 13.87
CA ALA A 191 -16.47 2.14 12.84
C ALA A 191 -16.08 0.73 13.28
N ASN A 192 -16.78 -0.25 12.71
CA ASN A 192 -16.46 -1.66 12.90
C ASN A 192 -15.79 -2.20 11.65
N TYR A 193 -14.63 -2.81 11.82
CA TYR A 193 -13.89 -3.54 10.78
C TYR A 193 -13.85 -5.03 11.12
N LYS A 194 -13.62 -5.88 10.09
CA LYS A 194 -13.42 -7.34 10.28
C LYS A 194 -12.22 -7.59 11.20
N ASP A 195 -11.14 -6.85 10.99
CA ASP A 195 -9.95 -6.84 11.84
C ASP A 195 -9.21 -5.51 11.69
N ILE A 196 -8.40 -5.16 12.70
CA ILE A 196 -7.50 -4.00 12.68
C ILE A 196 -6.15 -4.42 13.25
N PHE A 197 -5.11 -4.42 12.44
CA PHE A 197 -3.77 -4.73 12.90
C PHE A 197 -2.78 -3.58 12.71
N ILE A 198 -1.72 -3.59 13.52
CA ILE A 198 -0.64 -2.61 13.50
C ILE A 198 0.68 -3.32 13.22
N VAL A 199 1.50 -2.74 12.34
CA VAL A 199 2.84 -3.21 12.03
C VAL A 199 3.85 -2.08 11.99
N ASN A 200 5.11 -2.39 12.24
CA ASN A 200 6.21 -1.49 11.96
C ASN A 200 6.46 -1.40 10.44
N THR A 201 6.80 -0.22 9.95
CA THR A 201 7.41 -0.11 8.62
C THR A 201 8.80 -0.76 8.62
N ALA A 202 9.26 -1.20 7.46
CA ALA A 202 10.60 -1.72 7.25
C ALA A 202 11.17 -1.26 5.91
N GLY A 203 12.47 -1.40 5.70
CA GLY A 203 13.14 -1.11 4.44
C GLY A 203 12.76 0.24 3.82
N VAL A 204 12.34 0.19 2.56
CA VAL A 204 11.95 1.37 1.77
C VAL A 204 10.80 2.16 2.41
N SER A 205 9.82 1.47 3.02
CA SER A 205 8.70 2.14 3.69
C SER A 205 9.17 3.05 4.82
N SER A 206 10.12 2.60 5.66
CA SER A 206 10.70 3.41 6.74
C SER A 206 11.48 4.61 6.21
N MET A 207 12.23 4.42 5.10
CA MET A 207 12.99 5.51 4.48
C MET A 207 12.08 6.66 4.03
N TYR A 208 10.90 6.36 3.46
CA TYR A 208 9.96 7.38 3.00
C TYR A 208 9.03 7.89 4.12
N ALA A 209 8.61 7.02 5.03
CA ALA A 209 7.76 7.42 6.14
C ALA A 209 8.47 8.36 7.12
N ASN A 210 9.78 8.22 7.28
CA ASN A 210 10.60 8.86 8.30
C ASN A 210 10.09 8.55 9.71
N ASP A 211 10.86 8.94 10.72
CA ASP A 211 10.46 8.80 12.11
C ASP A 211 9.12 9.50 12.39
N GLY A 212 8.19 8.82 13.03
CA GLY A 212 6.87 9.35 13.37
C GLY A 212 5.81 9.31 12.27
N GLY A 213 6.12 8.75 11.09
CA GLY A 213 5.15 8.59 10.01
C GLY A 213 4.14 7.47 10.27
N VAL A 214 2.89 7.68 9.85
CA VAL A 214 1.79 6.71 9.96
C VAL A 214 1.12 6.53 8.60
N ILE A 215 0.90 5.28 8.23
CA ILE A 215 0.23 4.86 6.99
C ILE A 215 -0.98 4.03 7.38
N LEU A 216 -2.12 4.27 6.75
CA LEU A 216 -3.40 3.65 7.00
C LEU A 216 -3.97 3.13 5.70
N VAL A 217 -4.32 1.85 5.61
CA VAL A 217 -4.85 1.22 4.40
C VAL A 217 -6.05 0.33 4.72
N VAL A 218 -7.04 0.38 3.84
CA VAL A 218 -8.26 -0.43 3.92
C VAL A 218 -8.62 -0.99 2.55
#